data_5e71f195a4910262349e2cfbda0770a8
#
_entry.id   5e71f195a4910262349e2cfbda0770a8
#
_cell.length_a   1.000
_cell.length_b   1.000
_cell.length_c   1.000
_cell.angle_alpha   90.00
_cell.angle_beta   90.00
_cell.angle_gamma   90.00
#
_symmetry.space_group_name_H-M   'P 1'
#
loop_
_entity.id
_entity.type
_entity.pdbx_description
1 polymer ?
#
loop_
_entity_poly.entity_id
_entity_poly.type
_entity_poly.pdbx_seq_one_letter_code
_entity_poly.pdbx_strand_id
1 'polypeptide(L)'
;GSEMCIRDSHEPSGAKLSTDAPVDNNGKGESFSPTDLVGAALAGCMSTIMGIVAERKGIKLEGMTVEVGKHMNADPRRIGKLEVVITVPLPADHPDRKLLEQAALSCPVKHSLHPDIEVPITWNWVG
;
A
#
# COMPACT_ATOMS: atom_id res chain seq x y z
N GLY A 1 4.56 -18.35 -21.60
CA GLY A 1 4.32 -18.12 -20.79
C GLY A 1 4.89 -18.02 -19.40
N SER A 2 5.33 -19.12 -18.88
CA SER A 2 5.81 -19.14 -17.50
C SER A 2 7.06 -18.28 -17.26
N GLU A 3 7.76 -17.94 -18.32
CA GLU A 3 8.94 -17.08 -18.21
C GLU A 3 8.62 -15.68 -17.71
N MET A 4 7.35 -15.31 -17.67
CA MET A 4 6.91 -14.05 -17.08
C MET A 4 6.72 -14.15 -15.58
N CYS A 5 6.82 -15.34 -15.01
CA CYS A 5 6.74 -15.53 -13.56
C CYS A 5 8.15 -15.49 -12.98
N ILE A 6 8.38 -14.55 -12.07
CA ILE A 6 9.69 -14.30 -11.47
C ILE A 6 9.63 -14.61 -9.98
N ARG A 7 10.70 -15.22 -9.48
CA ARG A 7 10.84 -15.53 -8.06
C ARG A 7 11.96 -14.70 -7.44
N ASP A 8 11.63 -14.06 -6.35
CA ASP A 8 12.57 -13.24 -5.60
C ASP A 8 12.75 -13.78 -4.19
N SER A 9 13.89 -13.50 -3.59
CA SER A 9 14.14 -13.90 -2.21
C SER A 9 14.72 -12.77 -1.40
N HIS A 10 14.35 -12.75 -0.13
CA HIS A 10 14.83 -11.78 0.84
C HIS A 10 15.96 -12.43 1.63
N GLU A 11 17.19 -11.96 1.45
CA GLU A 11 18.36 -12.60 2.06
C GLU A 11 18.29 -12.74 3.59
N PRO A 12 17.93 -11.67 4.35
CA PRO A 12 17.92 -11.79 5.81
C PRO A 12 16.95 -12.83 6.36
N SER A 13 15.79 -13.03 5.73
CA SER A 13 14.79 -13.98 6.21
C SER A 13 14.69 -15.24 5.39
N GLY A 14 15.23 -15.22 4.18
CA GLY A 14 15.05 -16.31 3.23
C GLY A 14 13.64 -16.38 2.64
N ALA A 15 12.78 -15.43 2.97
CA ALA A 15 11.43 -15.40 2.42
C ALA A 15 11.46 -15.22 0.91
N LYS A 16 10.57 -15.88 0.23
CA LYS A 16 10.50 -15.85 -1.24
C LYS A 16 9.12 -15.39 -1.68
N LEU A 17 9.07 -14.70 -2.80
CA LEU A 17 7.82 -14.35 -3.45
C LEU A 17 7.95 -14.56 -4.95
N SER A 18 6.82 -14.71 -5.61
CA SER A 18 6.75 -14.86 -7.06
C SER A 18 5.89 -13.76 -7.63
N THR A 19 6.29 -13.24 -8.78
CA THR A 19 5.55 -12.20 -9.49
C THR A 19 5.16 -12.70 -10.88
N ASP A 20 4.13 -12.08 -11.45
CA ASP A 20 3.69 -12.35 -12.81
C ASP A 20 3.25 -11.03 -13.42
N ALA A 21 3.45 -10.87 -14.71
CA ALA A 21 2.96 -9.68 -15.39
C ALA A 21 1.42 -9.69 -15.44
N PRO A 22 0.78 -8.52 -15.44
CA PRO A 22 -0.68 -8.47 -15.57
C PRO A 22 -1.12 -8.94 -16.96
N VAL A 23 -2.40 -9.32 -17.07
CA VAL A 23 -2.95 -9.84 -18.32
C VAL A 23 -2.80 -8.84 -19.47
N ASP A 24 -2.94 -7.55 -19.20
CA ASP A 24 -2.81 -6.49 -20.21
C ASP A 24 -1.36 -6.23 -20.65
N ASN A 25 -0.40 -6.95 -20.08
CA ASN A 25 1.02 -6.83 -20.43
C ASN A 25 1.67 -8.21 -20.58
N ASN A 26 0.99 -9.11 -21.27
CA ASN A 26 1.47 -10.44 -21.62
C ASN A 26 1.65 -11.41 -20.45
N GLY A 27 1.12 -11.11 -19.28
CA GLY A 27 1.14 -12.00 -18.14
C GLY A 27 -0.14 -12.78 -18.00
N LYS A 28 -0.19 -13.73 -17.07
CA LYS A 28 -1.37 -14.53 -16.79
C LYS A 28 -2.23 -13.94 -15.67
N GLY A 29 -1.73 -12.95 -14.96
CA GLY A 29 -2.44 -12.36 -13.83
C GLY A 29 -2.60 -13.32 -12.65
N GLU A 30 -1.73 -14.31 -12.52
CA GLU A 30 -1.85 -15.34 -11.48
C GLU A 30 -1.24 -14.93 -10.15
N SER A 31 -0.54 -13.82 -10.11
CA SER A 31 0.14 -13.31 -8.92
C SER A 31 0.25 -11.80 -9.00
N PHE A 32 0.79 -11.17 -7.96
CA PHE A 32 1.09 -9.75 -8.00
C PHE A 32 2.08 -9.46 -9.14
N SER A 33 1.82 -8.41 -9.90
CA SER A 33 2.85 -7.87 -10.79
C SER A 33 3.84 -7.06 -9.95
N PRO A 34 5.05 -6.76 -10.47
CA PRO A 34 5.97 -5.87 -9.74
C PRO A 34 5.37 -4.52 -9.38
N THR A 35 4.57 -3.92 -10.26
CA THR A 35 3.91 -2.64 -9.95
C THR A 35 2.80 -2.80 -8.92
N ASP A 36 2.12 -3.95 -8.87
CA ASP A 36 1.17 -4.25 -7.80
C ASP A 36 1.87 -4.29 -6.45
N LEU A 37 3.11 -4.80 -6.40
CA LEU A 37 3.90 -4.85 -5.17
C LEU A 37 4.23 -3.47 -4.65
N VAL A 38 4.38 -2.48 -5.52
CA VAL A 38 4.57 -1.08 -5.08
C VAL A 38 3.33 -0.61 -4.32
N GLY A 39 2.14 -0.88 -4.85
CA GLY A 39 0.89 -0.55 -4.16
C GLY A 39 0.75 -1.29 -2.84
N ALA A 40 1.08 -2.59 -2.84
CA ALA A 40 1.02 -3.40 -1.61
C ALA A 40 2.01 -2.89 -0.56
N ALA A 41 3.21 -2.48 -0.99
CA ALA A 41 4.21 -1.92 -0.09
C ALA A 41 3.70 -0.62 0.56
N LEU A 42 3.04 0.24 -0.21
CA LEU A 42 2.46 1.46 0.30
C LEU A 42 1.39 1.16 1.36
N ALA A 43 0.46 0.26 1.05
CA ALA A 43 -0.59 -0.13 1.99
C ALA A 43 0.01 -0.71 3.27
N GLY A 44 0.97 -1.62 3.14
CA GLY A 44 1.63 -2.25 4.28
C GLY A 44 2.38 -1.25 5.14
N CYS A 45 3.08 -0.30 4.52
CA CYS A 45 3.83 0.72 5.24
C CYS A 45 2.89 1.63 6.04
N MET A 46 1.83 2.14 5.41
CA MET A 46 0.87 3.02 6.08
C MET A 46 0.20 2.31 7.26
N SER A 47 -0.27 1.07 7.06
CA SER A 47 -0.94 0.33 8.12
C SER A 47 0.02 0.01 9.27
N THR A 48 1.28 -0.32 8.97
CA THR A 48 2.27 -0.63 9.98
C THR A 48 2.58 0.60 10.84
N ILE A 49 2.80 1.75 10.23
CA ILE A 49 3.10 2.99 10.97
C ILE A 49 1.92 3.41 11.84
N MET A 50 0.70 3.36 11.29
CA MET A 50 -0.49 3.66 12.08
C MET A 50 -0.63 2.69 13.25
N GLY A 51 -0.36 1.41 13.02
CA GLY A 51 -0.41 0.39 14.07
C GLY A 51 0.60 0.64 15.19
N ILE A 52 1.81 1.05 14.84
CA ILE A 52 2.85 1.37 15.84
C ILE A 52 2.42 2.56 16.70
N VAL A 53 1.93 3.63 16.07
CA VAL A 53 1.47 4.81 16.81
C VAL A 53 0.28 4.47 17.70
N ALA A 54 -0.69 3.70 17.17
CA ALA A 54 -1.86 3.29 17.92
C ALA A 54 -1.47 2.45 19.15
N GLU A 55 -0.54 1.51 18.97
CA GLU A 55 -0.08 0.67 20.08
C GLU A 55 0.53 1.51 21.20
N ARG A 56 1.35 2.50 20.85
CA ARG A 56 1.96 3.41 21.83
C ARG A 56 0.93 4.22 22.62
N LYS A 57 -0.21 4.49 21.99
CA LYS A 57 -1.29 5.29 22.61
C LYS A 57 -2.37 4.41 23.25
N GLY A 58 -2.22 3.09 23.20
CA GLY A 58 -3.23 2.18 23.72
C GLY A 58 -4.51 2.15 22.89
N ILE A 59 -4.43 2.54 21.62
CA ILE A 59 -5.57 2.57 20.70
C ILE A 59 -5.65 1.25 19.95
N LYS A 60 -6.84 0.68 19.81
CA LYS A 60 -7.06 -0.56 19.07
C LYS A 60 -7.52 -0.24 17.65
N LEU A 61 -6.73 -0.66 16.67
CA LEU A 61 -7.05 -0.52 15.25
C LEU A 61 -7.49 -1.84 14.62
N GLU A 62 -7.88 -2.82 15.44
CA GLU A 62 -8.32 -4.13 14.94
C GLU A 62 -9.48 -3.95 13.97
N GLY A 63 -9.32 -4.53 12.77
CA GLY A 63 -10.30 -4.37 11.70
C GLY A 63 -10.04 -3.22 10.75
N MET A 64 -8.99 -2.42 10.99
CA MET A 64 -8.60 -1.39 10.04
C MET A 64 -8.18 -2.00 8.70
N THR A 65 -8.58 -1.37 7.60
CA THR A 65 -8.16 -1.79 6.26
C THR A 65 -7.51 -0.63 5.52
N VAL A 66 -6.50 -0.97 4.72
CA VAL A 66 -5.87 -0.04 3.80
C VAL A 66 -5.92 -0.67 2.42
N GLU A 67 -6.64 -0.04 1.51
CA GLU A 67 -6.78 -0.51 0.14
C GLU A 67 -6.09 0.46 -0.80
N VAL A 68 -5.34 -0.07 -1.76
CA VAL A 68 -4.63 0.74 -2.75
C VAL A 68 -5.03 0.29 -4.15
N GLY A 69 -5.57 1.23 -4.93
CA GLY A 69 -5.87 1.03 -6.34
C GLY A 69 -4.76 1.60 -7.20
N LYS A 70 -4.16 0.77 -8.02
CA LYS A 70 -3.06 1.17 -8.89
C LYS A 70 -3.58 1.57 -10.27
N HIS A 71 -3.16 2.74 -10.75
CA HIS A 71 -3.50 3.25 -12.08
C HIS A 71 -2.21 3.49 -12.88
N MET A 72 -2.12 2.85 -14.04
CA MET A 72 -0.95 2.96 -14.90
C MET A 72 -1.14 4.05 -15.95
N ASN A 73 -0.07 4.76 -16.26
CA ASN A 73 -0.01 5.67 -17.41
C ASN A 73 0.63 4.93 -18.59
N ALA A 74 0.40 5.45 -19.79
CA ALA A 74 1.04 4.98 -21.01
C ALA A 74 2.10 6.00 -21.45
N ASP A 75 3.07 5.53 -22.24
CA ASP A 75 4.07 6.36 -22.96
C ASP A 75 4.85 7.36 -22.08
N PRO A 76 5.66 6.93 -21.12
CA PRO A 76 6.05 5.54 -20.84
C PRO A 76 5.05 4.84 -19.93
N ARG A 77 5.06 3.51 -19.98
CA ARG A 77 4.25 2.72 -19.04
C ARG A 77 4.86 2.87 -17.64
N ARG A 78 4.07 3.45 -16.74
CA ARG A 78 4.52 3.69 -15.37
C ARG A 78 3.31 3.88 -14.47
N ILE A 79 3.52 3.75 -13.16
CA ILE A 79 2.47 4.05 -12.20
C ILE A 79 2.20 5.57 -12.23
N GLY A 80 0.96 5.95 -12.47
CA GLY A 80 0.56 7.35 -12.46
C GLY A 80 -0.17 7.76 -11.19
N LYS A 81 -0.88 6.80 -10.57
CA LYS A 81 -1.66 7.09 -9.38
C LYS A 81 -1.80 5.84 -8.52
N LEU A 82 -1.73 6.03 -7.21
CA LEU A 82 -2.02 5.01 -6.21
C LEU A 82 -3.12 5.59 -5.32
N GLU A 83 -4.37 5.19 -5.58
CA GLU A 83 -5.50 5.63 -4.77
C GLU A 83 -5.54 4.83 -3.47
N VAL A 84 -5.56 5.52 -2.35
CA VAL A 84 -5.54 4.89 -1.04
C VAL A 84 -6.88 5.12 -0.35
N VAL A 85 -7.48 4.05 0.17
CA VAL A 85 -8.69 4.14 0.99
C VAL A 85 -8.38 3.49 2.33
N ILE A 86 -8.43 4.27 3.39
CA ILE A 86 -8.16 3.79 4.75
C ILE A 86 -9.46 3.82 5.54
N THR A 87 -9.89 2.65 6.00
CA THR A 87 -11.08 2.53 6.84
C THR A 87 -10.63 2.27 8.27
N VAL A 88 -10.94 3.20 9.16
CA VAL A 88 -10.50 3.18 10.55
C VAL A 88 -11.70 2.90 11.45
N PRO A 89 -11.66 1.85 12.30
CA PRO A 89 -12.77 1.50 13.17
C PRO A 89 -12.81 2.35 14.44
N LEU A 90 -12.76 3.65 14.27
CA LEU A 90 -12.80 4.63 15.35
C LEU A 90 -13.72 5.77 14.93
N PRO A 91 -14.30 6.49 15.90
CA PRO A 91 -15.19 7.62 15.56
C PRO A 91 -14.43 8.77 14.91
N ALA A 92 -15.11 9.50 14.04
CA ALA A 92 -14.51 10.61 13.31
C ALA A 92 -14.01 11.72 14.23
N ASP A 93 -14.56 11.84 15.41
CA ASP A 93 -14.16 12.84 16.42
C ASP A 93 -13.15 12.30 17.43
N HIS A 94 -12.52 11.15 17.14
CA HIS A 94 -11.52 10.59 18.02
C HIS A 94 -10.39 11.60 18.26
N PRO A 95 -9.96 11.78 19.51
CA PRO A 95 -8.94 12.82 19.83
C PRO A 95 -7.60 12.62 19.14
N ASP A 96 -7.25 11.39 18.79
CA ASP A 96 -5.99 11.09 18.12
C ASP A 96 -6.11 10.90 16.60
N ARG A 97 -7.24 11.28 16.01
CA ARG A 97 -7.47 11.17 14.57
C ARG A 97 -6.35 11.83 13.76
N LYS A 98 -6.04 13.07 14.08
CA LYS A 98 -5.03 13.83 13.36
C LYS A 98 -3.65 13.18 13.48
N LEU A 99 -3.33 12.69 14.67
CA LEU A 99 -2.06 12.00 14.92
C LEU A 99 -1.95 10.75 14.04
N LEU A 100 -3.00 9.94 13.97
CA LEU A 100 -3.02 8.72 13.16
C LEU A 100 -2.94 9.03 11.66
N GLU A 101 -3.64 10.08 11.21
CA GLU A 101 -3.58 10.48 9.80
C GLU A 101 -2.18 10.95 9.41
N GLN A 102 -1.54 11.73 10.28
CA GLN A 102 -0.17 12.18 10.04
C GLN A 102 0.83 11.03 10.07
N ALA A 103 0.58 10.02 10.90
CA ALA A 103 1.42 8.83 10.92
C ALA A 103 1.44 8.14 9.55
N ALA A 104 0.28 7.96 8.93
CA ALA A 104 0.21 7.37 7.60
C ALA A 104 0.95 8.22 6.57
N LEU A 105 0.84 9.54 6.66
CA LEU A 105 1.49 10.46 5.73
C LEU A 105 3.02 10.48 5.88
N SER A 106 3.55 10.02 7.00
CA SER A 106 5.00 9.92 7.23
C SER A 106 5.61 8.65 6.67
N CYS A 107 4.85 7.87 5.93
CA CYS A 107 5.26 6.58 5.38
C CYS A 107 6.50 6.69 4.50
N PRO A 108 7.60 5.97 4.82
CA PRO A 108 8.81 6.02 3.99
C PRO A 108 8.57 5.57 2.55
N VAL A 109 7.68 4.60 2.33
CA VAL A 109 7.35 4.17 0.96
C VAL A 109 6.76 5.32 0.17
N LYS A 110 5.80 6.05 0.77
CA LYS A 110 5.20 7.22 0.11
C LYS A 110 6.27 8.25 -0.25
N HIS A 111 7.19 8.53 0.67
CA HIS A 111 8.26 9.50 0.43
C HIS A 111 9.29 9.02 -0.61
N SER A 112 9.32 7.74 -0.89
CA SER A 112 10.26 7.15 -1.87
C SER A 112 9.67 7.05 -3.27
N LEU A 113 8.39 7.35 -3.44
CA LEU A 113 7.75 7.32 -4.74
C LEU A 113 8.14 8.55 -5.57
N HIS A 114 8.11 8.37 -6.89
CA HIS A 114 8.35 9.50 -7.79
C HIS A 114 7.31 10.59 -7.52
N PRO A 115 7.70 11.87 -7.47
CA PRO A 115 6.77 12.95 -7.15
C PRO A 115 5.62 13.11 -8.14
N ASP A 116 5.75 12.58 -9.36
CA ASP A 116 4.68 12.62 -10.36
C ASP A 116 3.59 11.59 -10.09
N ILE A 117 3.80 10.65 -9.16
CA ILE A 117 2.77 9.68 -8.79
C ILE A 117 1.80 10.35 -7.82
N GLU A 118 0.53 10.41 -8.22
CA GLU A 118 -0.51 10.93 -7.34
C GLU A 118 -0.86 9.87 -6.29
N VAL A 119 -1.01 10.30 -5.05
CA VAL A 119 -1.37 9.41 -3.94
C VAL A 119 -2.54 10.04 -3.17
N PRO A 120 -3.74 10.07 -3.78
CA PRO A 120 -4.91 10.58 -3.07
C PRO A 120 -5.35 9.61 -1.99
N ILE A 121 -5.64 10.12 -0.81
CA ILE A 121 -6.04 9.31 0.33
C ILE A 121 -7.47 9.66 0.74
N THR A 122 -8.33 8.65 0.80
CA THR A 122 -9.68 8.77 1.32
C THR A 122 -9.73 8.11 2.69
N TRP A 123 -10.19 8.85 3.68
CA TRP A 123 -10.31 8.38 5.05
C TRP A 123 -11.76 8.07 5.38
N ASN A 124 -12.02 6.86 5.84
CA ASN A 124 -13.34 6.44 6.32
C ASN A 124 -13.25 6.11 7.81
N TRP A 125 -13.68 7.03 8.66
CA TRP A 125 -13.75 6.83 10.09
C TRP A 125 -15.14 6.31 10.43
N VAL A 126 -15.22 5.04 10.86
CA VAL A 126 -16.51 4.31 10.95
C VAL A 126 -16.85 3.81 12.35
N GLY A 127 -16.19 4.31 13.37
CA GLY A 127 -16.45 3.90 14.75
C GLY A 127 -17.62 4.59 15.42
#